data_e5185ca394559df6c84dbf36a8e6e388
#
_entry.id   e5185ca394559df6c84dbf36a8e6e388
#
_cell.length_a   1.000
_cell.length_b   1.000
_cell.length_c   1.000
_cell.angle_alpha   90.00
_cell.angle_beta   90.00
_cell.angle_gamma   90.00
#
_symmetry.space_group_name_H-M   'P 1'
#
loop_
_entity.id
_entity.type
_entity.pdbx_description
1 polymer ?
#
loop_
_entity_poly.entity_id
_entity_poly.type
_entity_poly.pdbx_seq_one_letter_code
_entity_poly.pdbx_strand_id
1 'polypeptide(L)'
;MSDLTPKSFFGSIFRLITAKPAIPPSLEGNTHLKTILERRSVRKFKPDPIGPDHWAAILEAGRVAPSTVNLQTWSFAEFTAPQWRDFFGQPLPFEAARGVVILADTHRMNRAVPELPRAPICEYTIGVMNASLAAMNMTCAAEALGIASVMLSETGRTGFYDAAHLKNKLELPEGVVPIMSIVFGWPDVGAQAMPPKLPLEAVAFTGKYTETPAAMLDAWYDQMQAGYLVSQKGQSFESKIKYYARRIDEAERDLRDMVLPK
;
A
#
# COMPACT_ATOMS: atom_id res chain seq x y z
N MET A 1 26.15 15.04 7.64
CA MET A 1 26.06 13.69 8.25
C MET A 1 25.05 13.76 9.36
N SER A 2 23.84 13.24 9.17
CA SER A 2 22.83 13.17 10.23
C SER A 2 23.27 12.07 11.22
N ASP A 3 23.31 12.42 12.50
CA ASP A 3 23.61 11.50 13.60
C ASP A 3 22.49 10.45 13.66
N LEU A 4 22.74 9.25 13.09
CA LEU A 4 21.75 8.20 12.84
C LEU A 4 21.47 7.32 14.07
N THR A 5 22.20 7.51 15.15
CA THR A 5 22.01 6.76 16.39
C THR A 5 21.04 7.47 17.34
N PRO A 6 19.82 6.96 17.56
CA PRO A 6 18.97 7.50 18.62
C PRO A 6 19.58 7.14 19.96
N LYS A 7 20.17 8.12 20.61
CA LYS A 7 20.82 7.97 21.94
C LYS A 7 19.82 7.78 23.08
N SER A 8 18.51 7.92 22.83
CA SER A 8 17.46 7.73 23.83
C SER A 8 16.08 7.57 23.18
N PHE A 9 15.14 6.97 23.90
CA PHE A 9 13.72 6.89 23.52
C PHE A 9 13.12 8.28 23.19
N PHE A 10 13.41 9.29 23.99
CA PHE A 10 12.95 10.67 23.75
C PHE A 10 13.53 11.27 22.47
N GLY A 11 14.79 10.97 22.14
CA GLY A 11 15.41 11.39 20.88
C GLY A 11 14.73 10.74 19.66
N SER A 12 14.34 9.49 19.75
CA SER A 12 13.60 8.79 18.70
C SER A 12 12.21 9.38 18.49
N ILE A 13 11.49 9.71 19.56
CA ILE A 13 10.19 10.38 19.53
C ILE A 13 10.30 11.78 18.92
N PHE A 14 11.29 12.56 19.35
CA PHE A 14 11.51 13.91 18.82
C PHE A 14 11.76 13.87 17.30
N ARG A 15 12.62 12.96 16.82
CA ARG A 15 12.86 12.76 15.38
C ARG A 15 11.59 12.36 14.63
N LEU A 16 10.77 11.51 15.23
CA LEU A 16 9.51 11.06 14.64
C LEU A 16 8.51 12.20 14.45
N ILE A 17 8.40 13.10 15.43
CA ILE A 17 7.48 14.24 15.37
C ILE A 17 8.00 15.33 14.40
N THR A 18 9.31 15.49 14.30
CA THR A 18 9.94 16.52 13.46
C THR A 18 10.30 16.03 12.05
N ALA A 19 10.23 14.72 11.80
CA ALA A 19 10.57 14.14 10.49
C ALA A 19 9.67 14.68 9.37
N LYS A 20 10.30 15.22 8.34
CA LYS A 20 9.65 15.72 7.12
C LYS A 20 10.38 15.18 5.90
N PRO A 21 9.69 15.04 4.75
CA PRO A 21 10.35 14.79 3.49
C PRO A 21 11.37 15.91 3.17
N ALA A 22 12.53 15.53 2.66
CA ALA A 22 13.51 16.51 2.20
C ALA A 22 13.09 17.02 0.81
N ILE A 23 12.60 18.25 0.76
CA ILE A 23 12.26 18.93 -0.49
C ILE A 23 13.34 20.02 -0.69
N PRO A 24 14.05 20.05 -1.84
CA PRO A 24 14.95 21.12 -2.15
C PRO A 24 14.25 22.50 -2.08
N PRO A 25 14.86 23.54 -1.53
CA PRO A 25 14.20 24.85 -1.33
C PRO A 25 13.62 25.44 -2.64
N SER A 26 14.28 25.22 -3.77
CA SER A 26 13.82 25.67 -5.09
C SER A 26 12.51 24.97 -5.56
N LEU A 27 12.11 23.87 -4.92
CA LEU A 27 10.95 23.05 -5.29
C LEU A 27 9.83 23.07 -4.23
N GLU A 28 9.99 23.80 -3.11
CA GLU A 28 9.00 23.84 -2.01
C GLU A 28 7.62 24.34 -2.43
N GLY A 29 7.54 25.15 -3.51
CA GLY A 29 6.26 25.61 -4.07
C GLY A 29 5.52 24.60 -4.96
N ASN A 30 6.14 23.46 -5.27
CA ASN A 30 5.54 22.49 -6.21
C ASN A 30 4.45 21.65 -5.51
N THR A 31 3.20 21.90 -5.87
CA THR A 31 2.03 21.22 -5.28
C THR A 31 1.98 19.73 -5.58
N HIS A 32 2.45 19.30 -6.75
CA HIS A 32 2.46 17.88 -7.10
C HIS A 32 3.48 17.10 -6.25
N LEU A 33 4.67 17.67 -6.02
CA LEU A 33 5.64 17.08 -5.10
C LEU A 33 5.10 17.00 -3.68
N LYS A 34 4.43 18.04 -3.20
CA LYS A 34 3.78 18.01 -1.88
C LYS A 34 2.77 16.88 -1.76
N THR A 35 1.88 16.72 -2.74
CA THR A 35 0.90 15.63 -2.77
C THR A 35 1.58 14.27 -2.59
N ILE A 36 2.66 14.00 -3.31
CA ILE A 36 3.38 12.73 -3.23
C ILE A 36 4.12 12.57 -1.88
N LEU A 37 4.84 13.60 -1.46
CA LEU A 37 5.75 13.54 -0.32
C LEU A 37 5.03 13.67 1.03
N GLU A 38 3.90 14.38 1.07
CA GLU A 38 3.13 14.63 2.30
C GLU A 38 1.96 13.66 2.48
N ARG A 39 1.58 12.90 1.46
CA ARG A 39 0.55 11.85 1.57
C ARG A 39 0.86 10.88 2.71
N ARG A 40 -0.14 10.62 3.54
CA ARG A 40 -0.04 9.69 4.68
C ARG A 40 -1.17 8.67 4.67
N SER A 41 -0.90 7.52 5.30
CA SER A 41 -1.94 6.52 5.57
C SER A 41 -2.84 6.99 6.70
N VAL A 42 -4.08 7.31 6.40
CA VAL A 42 -5.10 7.77 7.35
C VAL A 42 -6.02 6.61 7.71
N ARG A 43 -6.34 6.47 9.00
CA ARG A 43 -7.16 5.38 9.56
C ARG A 43 -8.34 5.88 10.40
N LYS A 44 -8.71 7.13 10.23
CA LYS A 44 -9.91 7.72 10.85
C LYS A 44 -10.55 8.65 9.84
N PHE A 45 -11.77 8.34 9.47
CA PHE A 45 -12.50 9.02 8.43
C PHE A 45 -13.80 9.62 8.97
N LYS A 46 -14.27 10.69 8.33
CA LYS A 46 -15.61 11.22 8.51
C LYS A 46 -16.62 10.29 7.86
N PRO A 47 -17.87 10.27 8.34
CA PRO A 47 -18.92 9.41 7.78
C PRO A 47 -19.42 9.88 6.40
N ASP A 48 -18.88 10.98 5.88
CA ASP A 48 -19.34 11.60 4.65
C ASP A 48 -19.01 10.72 3.41
N PRO A 49 -19.96 10.54 2.48
CA PRO A 49 -19.72 9.77 1.27
C PRO A 49 -18.75 10.48 0.32
N ILE A 50 -18.03 9.71 -0.47
CA ILE A 50 -17.26 10.22 -1.61
C ILE A 50 -18.21 10.31 -2.80
N GLY A 51 -18.37 11.51 -3.35
CA GLY A 51 -19.23 11.77 -4.50
C GLY A 51 -18.75 11.07 -5.78
N PRO A 52 -19.66 10.86 -6.76
CA PRO A 52 -19.38 10.08 -7.97
C PRO A 52 -18.22 10.67 -8.80
N ASP A 53 -18.13 11.98 -8.93
CA ASP A 53 -17.08 12.63 -9.74
C ASP A 53 -15.69 12.43 -9.14
N HIS A 54 -15.55 12.58 -7.81
CA HIS A 54 -14.31 12.31 -7.10
C HIS A 54 -13.90 10.85 -7.25
N TRP A 55 -14.88 9.94 -7.13
CA TRP A 55 -14.62 8.53 -7.24
C TRP A 55 -14.21 8.12 -8.66
N ALA A 56 -14.89 8.66 -9.68
CA ALA A 56 -14.53 8.44 -11.08
C ALA A 56 -13.11 8.94 -11.38
N ALA A 57 -12.72 10.11 -10.86
CA ALA A 57 -11.36 10.63 -11.03
C ALA A 57 -10.29 9.73 -10.39
N ILE A 58 -10.57 9.16 -9.20
CA ILE A 58 -9.66 8.24 -8.53
C ILE A 58 -9.49 6.95 -9.35
N LEU A 59 -10.59 6.37 -9.84
CA LEU A 59 -10.54 5.17 -10.68
C LEU A 59 -9.81 5.43 -12.02
N GLU A 60 -10.08 6.59 -12.63
CA GLU A 60 -9.44 7.00 -13.89
C GLU A 60 -7.92 7.17 -13.71
N ALA A 61 -7.48 7.75 -12.60
CA ALA A 61 -6.06 7.84 -12.28
C ALA A 61 -5.39 6.46 -12.21
N GLY A 62 -6.07 5.46 -11.64
CA GLY A 62 -5.62 4.08 -11.67
C GLY A 62 -5.57 3.51 -13.09
N ARG A 63 -6.62 3.74 -13.89
CA ARG A 63 -6.73 3.25 -15.26
C ARG A 63 -5.64 3.76 -16.19
N VAL A 64 -5.18 4.99 -16.02
CA VAL A 64 -4.14 5.60 -16.88
C VAL A 64 -2.72 5.37 -16.37
N ALA A 65 -2.52 4.56 -15.35
CA ALA A 65 -1.19 4.23 -14.86
C ALA A 65 -0.31 3.61 -15.97
N PRO A 66 1.01 3.80 -15.94
CA PRO A 66 1.89 3.11 -16.86
C PRO A 66 1.90 1.62 -16.60
N SER A 67 2.09 0.82 -17.67
CA SER A 67 2.22 -0.62 -17.54
C SER A 67 3.20 -1.18 -18.56
N THR A 68 3.74 -2.35 -18.29
CA THR A 68 4.65 -3.07 -19.18
C THR A 68 3.99 -3.27 -20.55
N VAL A 69 4.57 -2.69 -21.59
CA VAL A 69 4.08 -2.75 -22.98
C VAL A 69 2.59 -2.39 -23.10
N ASN A 70 2.10 -1.54 -22.19
CA ASN A 70 0.68 -1.15 -22.09
C ASN A 70 -0.30 -2.32 -21.92
N LEU A 71 0.12 -3.41 -21.28
CA LEU A 71 -0.71 -4.60 -21.07
C LEU A 71 -1.81 -4.43 -20.02
N GLN A 72 -1.72 -3.39 -19.20
CA GLN A 72 -2.76 -3.01 -18.22
C GLN A 72 -3.24 -4.19 -17.37
N THR A 73 -2.28 -4.91 -16.79
CA THR A 73 -2.52 -6.15 -16.03
C THR A 73 -3.03 -5.86 -14.63
N TRP A 74 -4.13 -5.13 -14.53
CA TRP A 74 -4.86 -4.84 -13.29
C TRP A 74 -6.36 -4.91 -13.48
N SER A 75 -7.06 -5.21 -12.39
CA SER A 75 -8.49 -5.01 -12.24
C SER A 75 -8.78 -4.41 -10.87
N PHE A 76 -9.91 -3.72 -10.76
CA PHE A 76 -10.35 -3.04 -9.56
C PHE A 76 -11.74 -3.56 -9.16
N ALA A 77 -11.84 -4.28 -8.04
CA ALA A 77 -13.13 -4.62 -7.46
C ALA A 77 -13.50 -3.52 -6.45
N GLU A 78 -14.42 -2.65 -6.84
CA GLU A 78 -14.81 -1.47 -6.06
C GLU A 78 -16.09 -1.68 -5.27
N PHE A 79 -16.18 -1.01 -4.11
CA PHE A 79 -17.30 -1.10 -3.20
C PHE A 79 -17.58 0.24 -2.51
N THR A 80 -18.86 0.59 -2.37
CA THR A 80 -19.33 1.52 -1.35
C THR A 80 -19.33 0.82 0.02
N ALA A 81 -19.41 1.57 1.13
CA ALA A 81 -19.48 0.98 2.46
C ALA A 81 -20.68 0.03 2.64
N PRO A 82 -21.91 0.35 2.16
CA PRO A 82 -23.02 -0.61 2.16
C PRO A 82 -22.73 -1.88 1.36
N GLN A 83 -22.28 -1.74 0.09
CA GLN A 83 -21.96 -2.89 -0.78
C GLN A 83 -20.90 -3.81 -0.16
N TRP A 84 -19.87 -3.23 0.45
CA TRP A 84 -18.84 -4.01 1.16
C TRP A 84 -19.44 -4.81 2.33
N ARG A 85 -20.29 -4.15 3.15
CA ARG A 85 -20.95 -4.81 4.29
C ARG A 85 -21.83 -5.96 3.83
N ASP A 86 -22.64 -5.74 2.79
CA ASP A 86 -23.53 -6.77 2.24
C ASP A 86 -22.74 -7.95 1.66
N PHE A 87 -21.62 -7.65 0.99
CA PHE A 87 -20.81 -8.66 0.32
C PHE A 87 -19.91 -9.45 1.29
N PHE A 88 -19.25 -8.77 2.23
CA PHE A 88 -18.27 -9.39 3.14
C PHE A 88 -18.81 -9.66 4.55
N GLY A 89 -20.02 -9.20 4.89
CA GLY A 89 -20.64 -9.38 6.21
C GLY A 89 -20.00 -8.55 7.34
N GLN A 90 -19.19 -7.54 7.01
CA GLN A 90 -18.48 -6.67 7.97
C GLN A 90 -18.30 -5.27 7.38
N PRO A 91 -18.16 -4.22 8.21
CA PRO A 91 -17.91 -2.87 7.69
C PRO A 91 -16.56 -2.77 6.97
N LEU A 92 -16.43 -1.77 6.10
CA LEU A 92 -15.12 -1.40 5.56
C LEU A 92 -14.14 -1.10 6.70
N PRO A 93 -12.86 -1.50 6.55
CA PRO A 93 -11.83 -1.14 7.53
C PRO A 93 -11.84 0.36 7.83
N PHE A 94 -11.76 0.70 9.12
CA PHE A 94 -11.78 2.08 9.62
C PHE A 94 -13.06 2.86 9.29
N GLU A 95 -14.16 2.18 9.00
CA GLU A 95 -15.44 2.78 8.60
C GLU A 95 -15.31 3.75 7.40
N ALA A 96 -14.41 3.42 6.49
CA ALA A 96 -14.16 4.22 5.29
C ALA A 96 -15.38 4.30 4.36
N ALA A 97 -15.46 5.33 3.53
CA ALA A 97 -16.59 5.57 2.62
C ALA A 97 -16.57 4.66 1.38
N ARG A 98 -15.38 4.34 0.88
CA ARG A 98 -15.15 3.50 -0.32
C ARG A 98 -14.01 2.53 -0.11
N GLY A 99 -14.09 1.37 -0.75
CA GLY A 99 -13.01 0.38 -0.80
C GLY A 99 -12.77 -0.15 -2.20
N VAL A 100 -11.54 -0.51 -2.47
CA VAL A 100 -11.12 -1.16 -3.72
C VAL A 100 -10.20 -2.32 -3.40
N VAL A 101 -10.47 -3.49 -3.93
CA VAL A 101 -9.50 -4.59 -3.97
C VAL A 101 -8.73 -4.48 -5.28
N ILE A 102 -7.44 -4.32 -5.19
CA ILE A 102 -6.52 -4.24 -6.33
C ILE A 102 -6.07 -5.64 -6.71
N LEU A 103 -6.27 -5.98 -7.95
CA LEU A 103 -6.02 -7.30 -8.51
C LEU A 103 -4.88 -7.22 -9.53
N ALA A 104 -3.88 -8.09 -9.41
CA ALA A 104 -3.00 -8.43 -10.53
C ALA A 104 -3.83 -9.30 -11.48
N ASP A 105 -4.05 -8.83 -12.70
CA ASP A 105 -4.95 -9.46 -13.68
C ASP A 105 -4.22 -9.69 -15.00
N THR A 106 -3.69 -10.88 -15.17
CA THR A 106 -3.08 -11.33 -16.43
C THR A 106 -4.03 -12.17 -17.28
N HIS A 107 -5.21 -12.52 -16.75
CA HIS A 107 -6.22 -13.30 -17.46
C HIS A 107 -6.64 -12.64 -18.77
N ARG A 108 -6.91 -11.32 -18.75
CA ARG A 108 -7.28 -10.58 -19.97
C ARG A 108 -6.15 -10.51 -20.98
N MET A 109 -4.91 -10.32 -20.50
CA MET A 109 -3.72 -10.30 -21.34
C MET A 109 -3.56 -11.63 -22.09
N ASN A 110 -3.65 -12.75 -21.38
CA ASN A 110 -3.52 -14.08 -21.96
C ASN A 110 -4.60 -14.39 -23.01
N ARG A 111 -5.77 -13.77 -22.90
CA ARG A 111 -6.84 -13.88 -23.91
C ARG A 111 -6.65 -12.93 -25.09
N ALA A 112 -6.11 -11.74 -24.85
CA ALA A 112 -5.91 -10.73 -25.89
C ALA A 112 -4.66 -10.99 -26.75
N VAL A 113 -3.63 -11.62 -26.16
CA VAL A 113 -2.33 -11.90 -26.83
C VAL A 113 -1.95 -13.37 -26.58
N PRO A 114 -2.62 -14.31 -27.25
CA PRO A 114 -2.43 -15.75 -27.02
C PRO A 114 -1.04 -16.25 -27.47
N GLU A 115 -0.31 -15.46 -28.26
CA GLU A 115 1.05 -15.76 -28.69
C GLU A 115 2.09 -15.64 -27.56
N LEU A 116 1.76 -14.96 -26.47
CA LEU A 116 2.65 -14.89 -25.32
C LEU A 116 2.74 -16.25 -24.62
N PRO A 117 3.94 -16.78 -24.40
CA PRO A 117 4.10 -18.03 -23.68
C PRO A 117 3.60 -17.89 -22.24
N ARG A 118 2.96 -18.93 -21.73
CA ARG A 118 2.54 -18.98 -20.33
C ARG A 118 3.79 -19.06 -19.45
N ALA A 119 3.92 -18.05 -18.58
CA ALA A 119 5.04 -17.90 -17.66
C ALA A 119 4.53 -17.37 -16.30
N PRO A 120 3.89 -18.23 -15.48
CA PRO A 120 3.12 -17.80 -14.32
C PRO A 120 3.87 -16.87 -13.34
N ILE A 121 5.14 -17.13 -13.07
CA ILE A 121 5.95 -16.29 -12.18
C ILE A 121 6.20 -14.91 -12.81
N CYS A 122 6.54 -14.85 -14.10
CA CYS A 122 6.74 -13.58 -14.80
C CYS A 122 5.40 -12.82 -14.93
N GLU A 123 4.33 -13.51 -15.29
CA GLU A 123 2.98 -12.95 -15.36
C GLU A 123 2.58 -12.33 -14.03
N TYR A 124 2.72 -13.07 -12.93
CA TYR A 124 2.43 -12.56 -11.58
C TYR A 124 3.29 -11.34 -11.22
N THR A 125 4.59 -11.41 -11.48
CA THR A 125 5.50 -10.30 -11.19
C THR A 125 5.11 -9.02 -11.96
N ILE A 126 4.82 -9.15 -13.26
CA ILE A 126 4.36 -8.02 -14.09
C ILE A 126 3.00 -7.52 -13.60
N GLY A 127 2.09 -8.43 -13.24
CA GLY A 127 0.79 -8.09 -12.68
C GLY A 127 0.91 -7.28 -11.40
N VAL A 128 1.74 -7.71 -10.45
CA VAL A 128 1.98 -6.99 -9.19
C VAL A 128 2.60 -5.62 -9.44
N MET A 129 3.61 -5.53 -10.30
CA MET A 129 4.23 -4.24 -10.65
C MET A 129 3.19 -3.25 -11.21
N ASN A 130 2.48 -3.65 -12.25
CA ASN A 130 1.53 -2.78 -12.93
C ASN A 130 0.37 -2.39 -12.01
N ALA A 131 -0.22 -3.32 -11.28
CA ALA A 131 -1.32 -3.07 -10.35
C ALA A 131 -0.88 -2.17 -9.18
N SER A 132 0.37 -2.26 -8.71
CA SER A 132 0.92 -1.37 -7.69
C SER A 132 1.10 0.07 -8.19
N LEU A 133 1.49 0.27 -9.45
CA LEU A 133 1.54 1.59 -10.08
C LEU A 133 0.14 2.22 -10.17
N ALA A 134 -0.86 1.44 -10.58
CA ALA A 134 -2.25 1.89 -10.60
C ALA A 134 -2.76 2.26 -9.19
N ALA A 135 -2.49 1.43 -8.18
CA ALA A 135 -2.82 1.69 -6.80
C ALA A 135 -2.19 2.99 -6.28
N MET A 136 -0.91 3.24 -6.61
CA MET A 136 -0.25 4.48 -6.22
C MET A 136 -0.85 5.71 -6.89
N ASN A 137 -1.17 5.65 -8.20
CA ASN A 137 -1.87 6.73 -8.89
C ASN A 137 -3.22 7.05 -8.23
N MET A 138 -4.01 6.03 -7.87
CA MET A 138 -5.29 6.23 -7.18
C MET A 138 -5.11 6.95 -5.84
N THR A 139 -4.11 6.58 -5.04
CA THR A 139 -3.86 7.25 -3.75
C THR A 139 -3.34 8.68 -3.91
N CYS A 140 -2.53 8.96 -4.92
CA CYS A 140 -2.09 10.31 -5.24
C CYS A 140 -3.25 11.19 -5.72
N ALA A 141 -4.12 10.65 -6.56
CA ALA A 141 -5.32 11.37 -7.02
C ALA A 141 -6.26 11.67 -5.85
N ALA A 142 -6.49 10.70 -4.95
CA ALA A 142 -7.28 10.91 -3.75
C ALA A 142 -6.70 12.04 -2.88
N GLU A 143 -5.40 12.02 -2.60
CA GLU A 143 -4.73 13.06 -1.83
C GLU A 143 -4.86 14.45 -2.49
N ALA A 144 -4.71 14.54 -3.81
CA ALA A 144 -4.90 15.78 -4.56
C ALA A 144 -6.32 16.33 -4.47
N LEU A 145 -7.31 15.45 -4.24
CA LEU A 145 -8.73 15.79 -4.05
C LEU A 145 -9.09 16.04 -2.57
N GLY A 146 -8.12 15.98 -1.65
CA GLY A 146 -8.37 16.10 -0.19
C GLY A 146 -9.00 14.85 0.42
N ILE A 147 -9.01 13.72 -0.29
CA ILE A 147 -9.51 12.44 0.15
C ILE A 147 -8.34 11.61 0.66
N ALA A 148 -8.43 11.18 1.90
CA ALA A 148 -7.41 10.35 2.51
C ALA A 148 -7.59 8.87 2.16
N SER A 149 -6.50 8.11 2.24
CA SER A 149 -6.51 6.68 1.96
C SER A 149 -5.56 5.89 2.86
N VAL A 150 -5.75 4.59 2.91
CA VAL A 150 -4.79 3.63 3.45
C VAL A 150 -4.80 2.34 2.63
N MET A 151 -3.60 1.88 2.25
CA MET A 151 -3.40 0.57 1.66
C MET A 151 -3.31 -0.49 2.76
N LEU A 152 -3.95 -1.63 2.55
CA LEU A 152 -4.09 -2.73 3.48
C LEU A 152 -3.62 -4.02 2.83
N SER A 153 -2.75 -4.75 3.51
CA SER A 153 -2.26 -6.06 3.05
C SER A 153 -2.64 -7.20 3.98
N GLU A 154 -3.27 -6.90 5.13
CA GLU A 154 -3.43 -7.89 6.22
C GLU A 154 -4.72 -7.78 7.02
N THR A 155 -5.56 -6.79 6.78
CA THR A 155 -6.71 -6.55 7.64
C THR A 155 -7.94 -7.32 7.20
N GLY A 156 -8.36 -8.24 8.05
CA GLY A 156 -9.70 -8.80 7.99
C GLY A 156 -10.10 -9.38 6.64
N ARG A 157 -9.24 -10.11 5.99
CA ARG A 157 -9.50 -10.74 4.69
C ARG A 157 -9.66 -9.75 3.53
N THR A 158 -8.89 -8.66 3.58
CA THR A 158 -8.93 -7.59 2.58
C THR A 158 -7.60 -7.34 1.89
N GLY A 159 -6.63 -8.24 2.02
CA GLY A 159 -5.31 -8.09 1.44
C GLY A 159 -4.70 -9.43 1.04
N PHE A 160 -3.46 -9.42 0.55
CA PHE A 160 -2.86 -10.62 -0.03
C PHE A 160 -2.65 -11.76 0.98
N TYR A 161 -2.56 -11.48 2.29
CA TYR A 161 -2.52 -12.52 3.33
C TYR A 161 -3.82 -13.34 3.43
N ASP A 162 -4.91 -12.82 2.88
CA ASP A 162 -6.20 -13.50 2.78
C ASP A 162 -6.60 -13.70 1.30
N ALA A 163 -5.61 -13.84 0.43
CA ALA A 163 -5.79 -13.90 -1.02
C ALA A 163 -6.71 -15.05 -1.46
N ALA A 164 -6.60 -16.23 -0.84
CA ALA A 164 -7.47 -17.37 -1.13
C ALA A 164 -8.95 -17.06 -0.82
N HIS A 165 -9.23 -16.39 0.31
CA HIS A 165 -10.58 -15.96 0.65
C HIS A 165 -11.14 -14.97 -0.38
N LEU A 166 -10.35 -13.97 -0.77
CA LEU A 166 -10.76 -12.99 -1.78
C LEU A 166 -10.96 -13.62 -3.15
N LYS A 167 -10.06 -14.53 -3.53
CA LYS A 167 -10.18 -15.27 -4.79
C LYS A 167 -11.51 -16.01 -4.88
N ASN A 168 -11.86 -16.75 -3.83
CA ASN A 168 -13.11 -17.51 -3.77
C ASN A 168 -14.33 -16.58 -3.70
N LYS A 169 -14.28 -15.56 -2.85
CA LYS A 169 -15.42 -14.66 -2.62
C LYS A 169 -15.73 -13.77 -3.82
N LEU A 170 -14.72 -13.36 -4.58
CA LEU A 170 -14.86 -12.55 -5.79
C LEU A 170 -14.97 -13.44 -7.07
N GLU A 171 -14.93 -14.76 -6.96
CA GLU A 171 -14.96 -15.71 -8.07
C GLU A 171 -13.89 -15.41 -9.13
N LEU A 172 -12.66 -15.09 -8.66
CA LEU A 172 -11.59 -14.67 -9.55
C LEU A 172 -11.07 -15.84 -10.40
N PRO A 173 -10.94 -15.67 -11.72
CA PRO A 173 -10.43 -16.71 -12.59
C PRO A 173 -8.92 -16.95 -12.39
N GLU A 174 -8.39 -17.98 -13.04
CA GLU A 174 -6.94 -18.19 -13.15
C GLU A 174 -6.26 -16.97 -13.76
N GLY A 175 -5.06 -16.61 -13.27
CA GLY A 175 -4.32 -15.43 -13.70
C GLY A 175 -4.81 -14.11 -13.06
N VAL A 176 -5.79 -14.16 -12.13
CA VAL A 176 -6.20 -13.01 -11.34
C VAL A 176 -5.92 -13.25 -9.85
N VAL A 177 -5.08 -12.41 -9.27
CA VAL A 177 -4.61 -12.53 -7.89
C VAL A 177 -4.83 -11.21 -7.13
N PRO A 178 -5.53 -11.23 -5.98
CA PRO A 178 -5.67 -10.03 -5.15
C PRO A 178 -4.33 -9.71 -4.48
N ILE A 179 -3.89 -8.44 -4.58
CA ILE A 179 -2.59 -8.01 -4.05
C ILE A 179 -2.69 -7.05 -2.87
N MET A 180 -3.70 -6.20 -2.84
CA MET A 180 -3.97 -5.29 -1.73
C MET A 180 -5.39 -4.76 -1.79
N SER A 181 -5.86 -4.19 -0.69
CA SER A 181 -7.05 -3.34 -0.68
C SER A 181 -6.68 -1.91 -0.33
N ILE A 182 -7.42 -0.95 -0.87
CA ILE A 182 -7.29 0.45 -0.49
C ILE A 182 -8.65 0.92 -0.01
N VAL A 183 -8.68 1.59 1.13
CA VAL A 183 -9.90 2.26 1.60
C VAL A 183 -9.70 3.77 1.58
N PHE A 184 -10.79 4.48 1.28
CA PHE A 184 -10.82 5.92 1.04
C PHE A 184 -11.93 6.58 1.85
N GLY A 185 -11.68 7.81 2.32
CA GLY A 185 -12.66 8.62 3.04
C GLY A 185 -12.15 10.03 3.30
N TRP A 186 -13.03 10.93 3.69
CA TRP A 186 -12.66 12.26 4.13
C TRP A 186 -11.92 12.16 5.47
N PRO A 187 -10.72 12.77 5.62
CA PRO A 187 -9.95 12.62 6.85
C PRO A 187 -10.66 13.27 8.05
N ASP A 188 -10.70 12.55 9.19
CA ASP A 188 -11.17 13.06 10.49
C ASP A 188 -9.98 13.20 11.46
N VAL A 189 -8.87 13.62 10.96
CA VAL A 189 -7.62 13.85 11.72
C VAL A 189 -6.82 14.97 11.07
N GLY A 190 -6.00 15.64 11.86
CA GLY A 190 -5.00 16.58 11.34
C GLY A 190 -3.83 15.88 10.62
N ALA A 191 -2.85 16.66 10.23
CA ALA A 191 -1.64 16.17 9.58
C ALA A 191 -0.99 15.01 10.35
N GLN A 192 -0.72 13.93 9.65
CA GLN A 192 -0.10 12.74 10.25
C GLN A 192 1.43 12.84 10.18
N ALA A 193 2.09 12.41 11.25
CA ALA A 193 3.55 12.32 11.26
C ALA A 193 4.07 11.36 10.17
N MET A 194 5.23 11.68 9.63
CA MET A 194 5.93 10.77 8.71
C MET A 194 6.45 9.56 9.49
N PRO A 195 6.11 8.32 9.09
CA PRO A 195 6.70 7.15 9.72
C PRO A 195 8.21 7.12 9.46
N PRO A 196 9.01 6.49 10.35
CA PRO A 196 10.45 6.37 10.16
C PRO A 196 10.80 5.80 8.79
N LYS A 197 11.72 6.45 8.10
CA LYS A 197 12.24 6.02 6.82
C LYS A 197 13.74 5.77 6.93
N LEU A 198 14.24 4.78 6.20
CA LEU A 198 15.68 4.69 5.98
C LEU A 198 16.17 5.96 5.28
N PRO A 199 17.38 6.44 5.58
CA PRO A 199 17.95 7.59 4.90
C PRO A 199 18.20 7.28 3.41
N LEU A 200 18.28 8.31 2.57
CA LEU A 200 18.34 8.14 1.12
C LEU A 200 19.55 7.29 0.68
N GLU A 201 20.68 7.49 1.33
CA GLU A 201 21.93 6.76 1.07
C GLU A 201 21.85 5.25 1.39
N ALA A 202 20.86 4.83 2.20
CA ALA A 202 20.60 3.41 2.49
C ALA A 202 19.77 2.71 1.40
N VAL A 203 19.10 3.47 0.54
CA VAL A 203 18.17 2.95 -0.47
C VAL A 203 18.52 3.35 -1.90
N ALA A 204 19.44 4.30 -2.06
CA ALA A 204 19.90 4.78 -3.37
C ALA A 204 21.43 4.67 -3.46
N PHE A 205 21.92 4.01 -4.49
CA PHE A 205 23.34 3.82 -4.75
C PHE A 205 23.64 3.92 -6.27
N THR A 206 24.89 4.16 -6.59
CA THR A 206 25.34 4.21 -8.00
C THR A 206 26.20 2.99 -8.32
N GLY A 207 25.89 2.32 -9.41
CA GLY A 207 26.66 1.16 -9.89
C GLY A 207 26.24 -0.14 -9.20
N LYS A 208 27.15 -0.76 -8.47
CA LYS A 208 26.92 -2.04 -7.82
C LYS A 208 26.15 -1.87 -6.52
N TYR A 209 25.36 -2.90 -6.17
CA TYR A 209 24.66 -2.95 -4.88
C TYR A 209 25.61 -2.64 -3.72
N THR A 210 25.17 -1.81 -2.81
CA THR A 210 25.91 -1.45 -1.60
C THR A 210 25.11 -1.88 -0.38
N GLU A 211 25.72 -2.67 0.49
CA GLU A 211 25.11 -3.09 1.74
C GLU A 211 24.82 -1.90 2.64
N THR A 212 23.62 -1.86 3.20
CA THR A 212 23.24 -0.88 4.20
C THR A 212 23.97 -1.16 5.51
N PRO A 213 24.73 -0.20 6.08
CA PRO A 213 25.40 -0.40 7.37
C PRO A 213 24.43 -0.83 8.48
N ALA A 214 24.83 -1.83 9.28
CA ALA A 214 24.00 -2.36 10.37
C ALA A 214 23.51 -1.25 11.32
N ALA A 215 24.37 -0.30 11.66
CA ALA A 215 24.01 0.83 12.52
C ALA A 215 22.85 1.70 11.96
N MET A 216 22.67 1.78 10.63
CA MET A 216 21.52 2.47 10.03
C MET A 216 20.23 1.67 10.20
N LEU A 217 20.32 0.36 10.05
CA LEU A 217 19.19 -0.55 10.24
C LEU A 217 18.74 -0.58 11.71
N ASP A 218 19.69 -0.66 12.63
CA ASP A 218 19.45 -0.63 14.08
C ASP A 218 18.77 0.69 14.48
N ALA A 219 19.29 1.82 13.99
CA ALA A 219 18.72 3.13 14.27
C ALA A 219 17.29 3.29 13.73
N TRP A 220 17.01 2.76 12.54
CA TRP A 220 15.66 2.71 11.98
C TRP A 220 14.75 1.81 12.83
N TYR A 221 15.23 0.62 13.23
CA TYR A 221 14.45 -0.31 14.04
C TYR A 221 14.06 0.29 15.39
N ASP A 222 14.99 0.98 16.07
CA ASP A 222 14.73 1.68 17.33
C ASP A 222 13.67 2.79 17.16
N GLN A 223 13.71 3.54 16.06
CA GLN A 223 12.69 4.53 15.74
C GLN A 223 11.32 3.88 15.48
N MET A 224 11.28 2.75 14.81
CA MET A 224 10.04 1.99 14.61
C MET A 224 9.44 1.51 15.93
N GLN A 225 10.27 0.97 16.84
CA GLN A 225 9.83 0.58 18.18
C GLN A 225 9.24 1.75 18.95
N ALA A 226 9.94 2.88 19.00
CA ALA A 226 9.47 4.09 19.69
C ALA A 226 8.17 4.62 19.07
N GLY A 227 8.07 4.64 17.74
CA GLY A 227 6.88 5.09 17.02
C GLY A 227 5.65 4.24 17.29
N TYR A 228 5.82 2.93 17.36
CA TYR A 228 4.72 2.00 17.67
C TYR A 228 4.22 2.17 19.10
N LEU A 229 5.13 2.30 20.09
CA LEU A 229 4.76 2.51 21.49
C LEU A 229 3.90 3.77 21.68
N VAL A 230 4.17 4.82 20.91
CA VAL A 230 3.42 6.09 21.00
C VAL A 230 2.11 6.06 20.22
N SER A 231 2.13 5.51 19.00
CA SER A 231 0.99 5.58 18.07
C SER A 231 -0.02 4.44 18.23
N GLN A 232 0.41 3.29 18.73
CA GLN A 232 -0.39 2.07 18.83
C GLN A 232 -0.55 1.67 20.30
N LYS A 233 -1.58 2.17 20.97
CA LYS A 233 -1.84 1.96 22.41
C LYS A 233 -1.57 0.49 22.82
N GLY A 234 -0.38 0.23 23.39
CA GLY A 234 0.00 -1.06 23.96
C GLY A 234 0.53 -2.12 22.99
N GLN A 235 0.70 -1.82 21.70
CA GLN A 235 1.35 -2.73 20.74
C GLN A 235 2.78 -2.29 20.46
N SER A 236 3.73 -3.21 20.59
CA SER A 236 5.11 -2.98 20.15
C SER A 236 5.29 -3.32 18.67
N PHE A 237 6.27 -2.71 18.02
CA PHE A 237 6.65 -3.07 16.65
C PHE A 237 7.03 -4.55 16.54
N GLU A 238 7.76 -5.08 17.53
CA GLU A 238 8.11 -6.49 17.60
C GLU A 238 6.88 -7.41 17.62
N SER A 239 5.85 -7.07 18.41
CA SER A 239 4.59 -7.83 18.43
C SER A 239 3.92 -7.87 17.07
N LYS A 240 3.97 -6.75 16.33
CA LYS A 240 3.44 -6.65 14.97
C LYS A 240 4.22 -7.53 14.00
N ILE A 241 5.55 -7.52 14.06
CA ILE A 241 6.41 -8.40 13.25
C ILE A 241 6.13 -9.87 13.53
N LYS A 242 6.00 -10.26 14.81
CA LYS A 242 5.63 -11.64 15.18
C LYS A 242 4.24 -12.06 14.65
N TYR A 243 3.31 -11.11 14.61
CA TYR A 243 2.00 -11.35 14.00
C TYR A 243 2.12 -11.63 12.50
N TYR A 244 2.88 -10.82 11.76
CA TYR A 244 3.14 -11.06 10.34
C TYR A 244 3.85 -12.37 10.09
N ALA A 245 4.92 -12.64 10.84
CA ALA A 245 5.72 -13.85 10.67
C ALA A 245 4.88 -15.14 10.77
N ARG A 246 3.86 -15.15 11.64
CA ARG A 246 2.95 -16.31 11.78
C ARG A 246 2.03 -16.51 10.57
N ARG A 247 1.73 -15.44 9.83
CA ARG A 247 0.81 -15.48 8.68
C ARG A 247 1.52 -15.65 7.35
N ILE A 248 2.80 -15.38 7.30
CA ILE A 248 3.55 -15.36 6.03
C ILE A 248 3.61 -16.75 5.37
N ASP A 249 3.69 -17.81 6.18
CA ASP A 249 3.71 -19.18 5.65
C ASP A 249 2.38 -19.59 5.01
N GLU A 250 1.27 -19.10 5.55
CA GLU A 250 -0.06 -19.31 4.98
C GLU A 250 -0.21 -18.53 3.68
N ALA A 251 0.19 -17.25 3.70
CA ALA A 251 0.16 -16.40 2.51
C ALA A 251 1.05 -16.94 1.38
N GLU A 252 2.23 -17.49 1.70
CA GLU A 252 3.12 -18.12 0.72
C GLU A 252 2.46 -19.32 0.04
N ARG A 253 1.78 -20.18 0.82
CA ARG A 253 1.05 -21.34 0.24
C ARG A 253 -0.09 -20.88 -0.66
N ASP A 254 -0.90 -19.94 -0.19
CA ASP A 254 -2.04 -19.41 -0.95
C ASP A 254 -1.58 -18.79 -2.27
N LEU A 255 -0.52 -17.98 -2.24
CA LEU A 255 0.04 -17.36 -3.44
C LEU A 255 0.61 -18.40 -4.39
N ARG A 256 1.32 -19.39 -3.88
CA ARG A 256 1.88 -20.49 -4.69
C ARG A 256 0.78 -21.23 -5.44
N ASP A 257 -0.29 -21.59 -4.75
CA ASP A 257 -1.42 -22.32 -5.35
C ASP A 257 -2.20 -21.48 -6.39
N MET A 258 -2.20 -20.15 -6.22
CA MET A 258 -2.83 -19.24 -7.18
C MET A 258 -1.97 -18.93 -8.41
N VAL A 259 -0.65 -18.84 -8.21
CA VAL A 259 0.31 -18.46 -9.25
C VAL A 259 0.79 -19.69 -10.03
N LEU A 260 0.97 -20.82 -9.36
CA LEU A 260 1.45 -22.07 -9.92
C LEU A 260 0.39 -23.16 -9.72
N PRO A 261 -0.78 -23.06 -10.37
CA PRO A 261 -1.79 -24.11 -10.27
C PRO A 261 -1.24 -25.43 -10.78
N LYS A 262 -1.62 -26.54 -10.10
CA LYS A 262 -1.17 -27.90 -10.41
C LYS A 262 -1.73 -28.39 -11.73
#